data_8f432e4f39db8c94af611df999e34857
#
_entry.id   8f432e4f39db8c94af611df999e34857
#
_cell.length_a   1.000
_cell.length_b   1.000
_cell.length_c   1.000
_cell.angle_alpha   90.00
_cell.angle_beta   90.00
_cell.angle_gamma   90.00
#
_symmetry.space_group_name_H-M   'P 1'
#
loop_
_entity.id
_entity.type
_entity.pdbx_description
1 polymer ?
#
loop_
_entity_poly.entity_id
_entity_poly.type
_entity_poly.pdbx_seq_one_letter_code
_entity_poly.pdbx_strand_id
1 'polypeptide(L)'
;NVYSIGASETVLGRFLNANVRRESVVIATKVNGVMRDEPNGSGLSRKAILFEVDESLRRLGTDYIDLYQIHRWDPGTPIEETLETLHDLVMAGKVRYLGASSMHAWQFTKSLYLADRHGWSRFVSMQNHYNLLYREEEREMMPLCRTEGIGVIPWSPLARGRLTRPWQSETTKRSETDQFGKSLYGLTENADRKVVDRLEAVSGQRGVPMAQVALAWLSGKPGLTAPIVGATKPHHLTDAVAALSLRLSPEEVAALEEPYVPHAVQGFS
;
A
#
# COMPACT_ATOMS: atom_id res chain seq x y z
N ASN A 1 12.14 -3.00 -2.26
CA ASN A 1 13.37 -3.19 -3.07
C ASN A 1 13.10 -3.17 -4.59
N VAL A 2 12.02 -3.80 -5.07
CA VAL A 2 11.79 -4.03 -6.51
C VAL A 2 11.59 -2.75 -7.36
N TYR A 3 11.23 -1.61 -6.77
CA TYR A 3 10.96 -0.38 -7.50
C TYR A 3 12.22 0.14 -8.22
N SER A 4 12.21 0.02 -9.56
CA SER A 4 13.37 0.30 -10.44
C SER A 4 14.65 -0.40 -9.97
N ILE A 5 14.52 -1.67 -9.57
CA ILE A 5 15.61 -2.55 -9.13
C ILE A 5 16.51 -1.87 -8.08
N GLY A 6 15.89 -1.39 -6.98
CA GLY A 6 16.57 -0.74 -5.86
C GLY A 6 16.87 0.76 -6.03
N ALA A 7 16.63 1.34 -7.22
CA ALA A 7 16.90 2.78 -7.43
C ALA A 7 16.06 3.67 -6.52
N SER A 8 14.81 3.27 -6.24
CA SER A 8 13.93 4.01 -5.31
C SER A 8 14.52 4.09 -3.90
N GLU A 9 15.08 2.98 -3.37
CA GLU A 9 15.75 2.95 -2.06
C GLU A 9 17.00 3.83 -2.07
N THR A 10 17.79 3.79 -3.14
CA THR A 10 19.01 4.60 -3.28
C THR A 10 18.69 6.10 -3.30
N VAL A 11 17.67 6.53 -4.03
CA VAL A 11 17.24 7.94 -4.10
C VAL A 11 16.72 8.38 -2.72
N LEU A 12 15.87 7.55 -2.10
CA LEU A 12 15.31 7.84 -0.78
C LEU A 12 16.42 7.96 0.28
N GLY A 13 17.35 7.01 0.31
CA GLY A 13 18.48 7.00 1.25
C GLY A 13 19.35 8.25 1.12
N ARG A 14 19.73 8.64 -0.09
CA ARG A 14 20.49 9.87 -0.33
C ARG A 14 19.77 11.12 0.18
N PHE A 15 18.46 11.22 -0.09
CA PHE A 15 17.68 12.38 0.34
C PHE A 15 17.56 12.43 1.88
N LEU A 16 17.17 11.32 2.50
CA LEU A 16 16.97 11.27 3.95
C LEU A 16 18.26 11.55 4.71
N ASN A 17 19.37 10.90 4.34
CA ASN A 17 20.65 11.07 5.01
C ASN A 17 21.21 12.51 4.91
N ALA A 18 20.85 13.23 3.85
CA ALA A 18 21.29 14.62 3.68
C ALA A 18 20.38 15.66 4.35
N ASN A 19 19.09 15.35 4.56
CA ASN A 19 18.09 16.37 4.89
C ASN A 19 17.26 16.08 6.14
N VAL A 20 17.27 14.86 6.66
CA VAL A 20 16.34 14.42 7.71
C VAL A 20 17.08 13.67 8.80
N ARG A 21 16.74 13.93 10.06
CA ARG A 21 17.22 13.09 11.16
C ARG A 21 16.57 11.72 11.06
N ARG A 22 17.38 10.66 11.13
CA ARG A 22 16.94 9.26 10.97
C ARG A 22 15.78 8.90 11.92
N GLU A 23 15.84 9.36 13.16
CA GLU A 23 14.86 9.06 14.21
C GLU A 23 13.51 9.78 14.00
N SER A 24 13.46 10.79 13.14
CA SER A 24 12.24 11.56 12.90
C SER A 24 11.34 10.97 11.81
N VAL A 25 11.76 9.87 11.17
CA VAL A 25 11.03 9.23 10.07
C VAL A 25 10.92 7.73 10.24
N VAL A 26 9.82 7.18 9.72
CA VAL A 26 9.62 5.73 9.58
C VAL A 26 9.98 5.33 8.16
N ILE A 27 11.07 4.57 8.00
CA ILE A 27 11.47 4.02 6.70
C ILE A 27 10.84 2.65 6.52
N ALA A 28 10.03 2.51 5.45
CA ALA A 28 9.41 1.25 5.06
C ALA A 28 9.94 0.77 3.71
N THR A 29 10.32 -0.49 3.63
CA THR A 29 10.63 -1.14 2.34
C THR A 29 10.10 -2.57 2.31
N LYS A 30 10.30 -3.28 1.19
CA LYS A 30 9.67 -4.57 0.93
C LYS A 30 10.65 -5.57 0.34
N VAL A 31 10.32 -6.86 0.53
CA VAL A 31 11.00 -8.01 -0.07
C VAL A 31 10.01 -8.89 -0.84
N ASN A 32 10.45 -9.71 -1.71
CA ASN A 32 9.81 -10.70 -2.59
C ASN A 32 10.02 -10.45 -4.08
N GLY A 33 9.97 -9.20 -4.55
CA GLY A 33 10.06 -8.90 -5.98
C GLY A 33 11.36 -9.39 -6.61
N VAL A 34 11.34 -9.63 -7.93
CA VAL A 34 12.52 -10.05 -8.70
C VAL A 34 13.55 -8.92 -8.74
N MET A 35 14.68 -9.14 -8.09
CA MET A 35 15.83 -8.23 -8.06
C MET A 35 16.95 -8.67 -8.98
N ARG A 36 17.06 -9.98 -9.22
CA ARG A 36 18.07 -10.61 -10.10
C ARG A 36 17.44 -11.79 -10.82
N ASP A 37 17.81 -11.98 -12.08
CA ASP A 37 17.40 -13.13 -12.88
C ASP A 37 18.33 -14.34 -12.66
N GLU A 38 18.31 -14.83 -11.42
CA GLU A 38 19.12 -15.96 -10.96
C GLU A 38 18.45 -16.67 -9.77
N PRO A 39 18.86 -17.89 -9.38
CA PRO A 39 18.35 -18.55 -8.20
C PRO A 39 18.48 -17.69 -6.94
N ASN A 40 17.40 -17.62 -6.14
CA ASN A 40 17.27 -16.76 -4.96
C ASN A 40 17.31 -15.25 -5.26
N GLY A 41 17.13 -14.84 -6.50
CA GLY A 41 17.00 -13.42 -6.89
C GLY A 41 15.62 -12.83 -6.61
N SER A 42 14.68 -13.61 -6.07
CA SER A 42 13.31 -13.22 -5.70
C SER A 42 12.74 -14.14 -4.62
N GLY A 43 11.51 -13.88 -4.18
CA GLY A 43 10.77 -14.76 -3.26
C GLY A 43 11.02 -14.45 -1.79
N LEU A 44 10.50 -15.33 -0.93
CA LEU A 44 10.52 -15.18 0.54
C LEU A 44 11.29 -16.30 1.25
N SER A 45 12.16 -17.02 0.54
CA SER A 45 13.04 -17.99 1.19
C SER A 45 14.00 -17.29 2.17
N ARG A 46 14.44 -18.01 3.19
CA ARG A 46 15.40 -17.51 4.18
C ARG A 46 16.62 -16.87 3.52
N LYS A 47 17.18 -17.53 2.51
CA LYS A 47 18.35 -17.01 1.81
C LYS A 47 18.08 -15.70 1.07
N ALA A 48 16.92 -15.61 0.39
CA ALA A 48 16.54 -14.40 -0.33
C ALA A 48 16.28 -13.23 0.64
N ILE A 49 15.53 -13.45 1.72
CA ILE A 49 15.22 -12.41 2.72
C ILE A 49 16.49 -11.85 3.36
N LEU A 50 17.40 -12.73 3.83
CA LEU A 50 18.65 -12.30 4.49
C LEU A 50 19.55 -11.49 3.56
N PHE A 51 19.65 -11.89 2.28
CA PHE A 51 20.42 -11.14 1.29
C PHE A 51 19.77 -9.79 0.97
N GLU A 52 18.45 -9.77 0.70
CA GLU A 52 17.76 -8.56 0.27
C GLU A 52 17.62 -7.50 1.37
N VAL A 53 17.54 -7.90 2.65
CA VAL A 53 17.54 -6.91 3.74
C VAL A 53 18.87 -6.16 3.82
N ASP A 54 20.00 -6.84 3.68
CA ASP A 54 21.32 -6.22 3.71
C ASP A 54 21.52 -5.29 2.52
N GLU A 55 21.08 -5.69 1.35
CA GLU A 55 21.09 -4.84 0.17
C GLU A 55 20.16 -3.62 0.29
N SER A 56 19.00 -3.75 0.94
CA SER A 56 18.12 -2.62 1.22
C SER A 56 18.73 -1.65 2.22
N LEU A 57 19.33 -2.15 3.31
CA LEU A 57 20.06 -1.31 4.27
C LEU A 57 21.21 -0.55 3.61
N ARG A 58 21.99 -1.23 2.75
CA ARG A 58 23.08 -0.59 1.99
C ARG A 58 22.58 0.51 1.05
N ARG A 59 21.50 0.27 0.29
CA ARG A 59 20.91 1.26 -0.63
C ARG A 59 20.30 2.46 0.10
N LEU A 60 19.65 2.20 1.25
CA LEU A 60 19.06 3.23 2.10
C LEU A 60 20.11 3.99 2.91
N GLY A 61 21.32 3.43 3.11
CA GLY A 61 22.38 4.03 3.91
C GLY A 61 21.99 4.16 5.39
N THR A 62 21.39 3.12 5.97
CA THR A 62 20.92 3.07 7.36
C THR A 62 21.19 1.69 7.97
N ASP A 63 21.33 1.62 9.29
CA ASP A 63 21.61 0.38 10.02
C ASP A 63 20.34 -0.42 10.34
N TYR A 64 19.16 0.19 10.22
CA TYR A 64 17.89 -0.48 10.49
C TYR A 64 16.76 0.03 9.59
N ILE A 65 15.78 -0.83 9.35
CA ILE A 65 14.51 -0.53 8.69
C ILE A 65 13.42 -0.50 9.77
N ASP A 66 12.59 0.54 9.78
CA ASP A 66 11.50 0.63 10.77
C ASP A 66 10.38 -0.37 10.46
N LEU A 67 9.98 -0.48 9.18
CA LEU A 67 8.92 -1.39 8.74
C LEU A 67 9.37 -2.20 7.52
N TYR A 68 9.65 -3.48 7.72
CA TYR A 68 10.00 -4.40 6.64
C TYR A 68 8.81 -5.25 6.26
N GLN A 69 8.43 -5.23 4.99
CA GLN A 69 7.17 -5.81 4.53
C GLN A 69 7.42 -6.94 3.53
N ILE A 70 6.68 -8.03 3.64
CA ILE A 70 6.54 -8.94 2.50
C ILE A 70 5.64 -8.28 1.46
N HIS A 71 6.12 -8.24 0.19
CA HIS A 71 5.42 -7.50 -0.88
C HIS A 71 4.22 -8.26 -1.40
N ARG A 72 4.31 -9.60 -1.42
CA ARG A 72 3.26 -10.54 -1.84
C ARG A 72 3.43 -11.84 -1.06
N TRP A 73 2.39 -12.66 -1.05
CA TRP A 73 2.51 -14.04 -0.63
C TRP A 73 3.39 -14.81 -1.61
N ASP A 74 4.28 -15.66 -1.09
CA ASP A 74 5.12 -16.54 -1.90
C ASP A 74 4.63 -17.99 -1.76
N PRO A 75 3.96 -18.55 -2.78
CA PRO A 75 3.50 -19.94 -2.73
C PRO A 75 4.64 -20.96 -2.83
N GLY A 76 5.82 -20.54 -3.25
CA GLY A 76 7.01 -21.39 -3.40
C GLY A 76 7.80 -21.58 -2.11
N THR A 77 7.48 -20.82 -1.05
CA THR A 77 8.19 -20.90 0.24
C THR A 77 7.20 -21.19 1.37
N PRO A 78 7.45 -22.19 2.23
CA PRO A 78 6.66 -22.39 3.44
C PRO A 78 6.61 -21.10 4.28
N ILE A 79 5.41 -20.68 4.66
CA ILE A 79 5.25 -19.43 5.40
C ILE A 79 5.98 -19.43 6.75
N GLU A 80 6.15 -20.60 7.34
CA GLU A 80 6.90 -20.80 8.57
C GLU A 80 8.36 -20.38 8.41
N GLU A 81 9.03 -20.73 7.31
CA GLU A 81 10.41 -20.32 7.00
C GLU A 81 10.51 -18.79 6.85
N THR A 82 9.53 -18.20 6.16
CA THR A 82 9.44 -16.75 5.98
C THR A 82 9.31 -16.04 7.32
N LEU A 83 8.35 -16.46 8.18
CA LEU A 83 8.06 -15.81 9.45
C LEU A 83 9.21 -15.94 10.45
N GLU A 84 9.83 -17.13 10.54
CA GLU A 84 11.00 -17.33 11.38
C GLU A 84 12.15 -16.43 10.96
N THR A 85 12.42 -16.35 9.66
CA THR A 85 13.48 -15.49 9.12
C THR A 85 13.23 -14.02 9.42
N LEU A 86 12.00 -13.55 9.24
CA LEU A 86 11.64 -12.17 9.55
C LEU A 86 11.77 -11.88 11.06
N HIS A 87 11.40 -12.85 11.92
CA HIS A 87 11.61 -12.74 13.35
C HIS A 87 13.10 -12.61 13.69
N ASP A 88 13.97 -13.41 13.09
CA ASP A 88 15.42 -13.34 13.27
C ASP A 88 15.97 -11.94 12.91
N LEU A 89 15.43 -11.28 11.86
CA LEU A 89 15.82 -9.92 11.51
C LEU A 89 15.42 -8.88 12.57
N VAL A 90 14.28 -9.09 13.22
CA VAL A 90 13.86 -8.25 14.36
C VAL A 90 14.79 -8.48 15.55
N MET A 91 15.07 -9.72 15.88
CA MET A 91 15.99 -10.08 16.98
C MET A 91 17.42 -9.60 16.74
N ALA A 92 17.87 -9.60 15.48
CA ALA A 92 19.17 -9.05 15.07
C ALA A 92 19.21 -7.50 15.07
N GLY A 93 18.07 -6.82 15.27
CA GLY A 93 17.97 -5.36 15.27
C GLY A 93 18.04 -4.69 13.89
N LYS A 94 18.07 -5.47 12.79
CA LYS A 94 18.04 -4.94 11.42
C LYS A 94 16.69 -4.37 11.03
N VAL A 95 15.63 -4.88 11.67
CA VAL A 95 14.23 -4.48 11.42
C VAL A 95 13.55 -4.19 12.75
N ARG A 96 12.71 -3.14 12.81
CA ARG A 96 11.94 -2.82 14.03
C ARG A 96 10.58 -3.49 14.04
N TYR A 97 9.85 -3.40 12.94
CA TYR A 97 8.50 -3.93 12.79
C TYR A 97 8.33 -4.65 11.46
N LEU A 98 7.45 -5.64 11.44
CA LEU A 98 7.10 -6.42 10.26
C LEU A 98 5.75 -5.99 9.71
N GLY A 99 5.61 -6.00 8.40
CA GLY A 99 4.36 -5.76 7.70
C GLY A 99 4.12 -6.74 6.57
N ALA A 100 2.88 -6.76 6.08
CA ALA A 100 2.50 -7.53 4.91
C ALA A 100 1.83 -6.63 3.88
N SER A 101 1.80 -7.07 2.62
CA SER A 101 1.13 -6.36 1.54
C SER A 101 0.34 -7.33 0.67
N SER A 102 -0.87 -6.95 0.31
CA SER A 102 -1.74 -7.57 -0.70
C SER A 102 -1.70 -9.10 -0.72
N MET A 103 -2.58 -9.72 0.06
CA MET A 103 -2.79 -11.17 0.13
C MET A 103 -4.22 -11.46 0.58
N HIS A 104 -4.64 -12.70 0.49
CA HIS A 104 -5.94 -13.13 1.00
C HIS A 104 -5.98 -13.08 2.54
N ALA A 105 -7.15 -12.79 3.11
CA ALA A 105 -7.32 -12.73 4.57
C ALA A 105 -6.94 -14.04 5.26
N TRP A 106 -7.23 -15.20 4.65
CA TRP A 106 -6.83 -16.51 5.21
C TRP A 106 -5.30 -16.68 5.29
N GLN A 107 -4.54 -16.15 4.31
CA GLN A 107 -3.06 -16.18 4.32
C GLN A 107 -2.53 -15.33 5.46
N PHE A 108 -3.11 -14.14 5.63
CA PHE A 108 -2.72 -13.22 6.69
C PHE A 108 -3.05 -13.79 8.07
N THR A 109 -4.27 -14.34 8.25
CA THR A 109 -4.68 -15.02 9.49
C THR A 109 -3.76 -16.20 9.83
N LYS A 110 -3.41 -17.03 8.83
CA LYS A 110 -2.45 -18.11 9.02
C LYS A 110 -1.10 -17.60 9.52
N SER A 111 -0.62 -16.50 8.95
CA SER A 111 0.66 -15.89 9.35
C SER A 111 0.63 -15.38 10.80
N LEU A 112 -0.44 -14.70 11.20
CA LEU A 112 -0.62 -14.20 12.57
C LEU A 112 -0.70 -15.37 13.58
N TYR A 113 -1.51 -16.39 13.27
CA TYR A 113 -1.63 -17.59 14.11
C TYR A 113 -0.29 -18.30 14.30
N LEU A 114 0.50 -18.48 13.24
CA LEU A 114 1.81 -19.13 13.33
C LEU A 114 2.79 -18.28 14.14
N ALA A 115 2.80 -16.96 13.96
CA ALA A 115 3.63 -16.08 14.76
C ALA A 115 3.31 -16.21 16.25
N ASP A 116 2.03 -16.19 16.64
CA ASP A 116 1.61 -16.37 18.03
C ASP A 116 1.99 -17.76 18.57
N ARG A 117 1.77 -18.81 17.79
CA ARG A 117 2.06 -20.19 18.17
C ARG A 117 3.55 -20.42 18.46
N HIS A 118 4.43 -19.77 17.72
CA HIS A 118 5.88 -19.93 17.83
C HIS A 118 6.57 -18.83 18.64
N GLY A 119 5.84 -17.83 19.11
CA GLY A 119 6.41 -16.66 19.80
C GLY A 119 7.24 -15.76 18.88
N TRP A 120 6.94 -15.77 17.59
CA TRP A 120 7.60 -14.90 16.61
C TRP A 120 6.99 -13.50 16.55
N SER A 121 7.75 -12.55 16.01
CA SER A 121 7.27 -11.20 15.75
C SER A 121 6.08 -11.22 14.79
N ARG A 122 4.98 -10.57 15.17
CA ARG A 122 3.77 -10.46 14.33
C ARG A 122 3.92 -9.37 13.28
N PHE A 123 3.16 -9.48 12.22
CA PHE A 123 2.87 -8.34 11.34
C PHE A 123 2.05 -7.30 12.09
N VAL A 124 2.46 -6.03 12.01
CA VAL A 124 1.76 -4.89 12.65
C VAL A 124 1.02 -4.02 11.63
N SER A 125 1.25 -4.25 10.34
CA SER A 125 0.59 -3.49 9.27
C SER A 125 0.24 -4.35 8.07
N MET A 126 -0.86 -3.95 7.40
CA MET A 126 -1.29 -4.46 6.09
C MET A 126 -1.28 -3.32 5.08
N GLN A 127 -0.52 -3.49 3.99
CA GLN A 127 -0.50 -2.57 2.86
C GLN A 127 -1.30 -3.17 1.70
N ASN A 128 -2.59 -2.88 1.64
CA ASN A 128 -3.52 -3.46 0.67
C ASN A 128 -3.92 -2.47 -0.44
N HIS A 129 -4.57 -2.97 -1.49
CA HIS A 129 -5.21 -2.18 -2.53
C HIS A 129 -6.56 -1.69 -2.04
N TYR A 130 -6.71 -0.40 -1.76
CA TYR A 130 -7.99 0.10 -1.25
C TYR A 130 -8.21 1.56 -1.63
N ASN A 131 -9.33 1.84 -2.27
CA ASN A 131 -9.79 3.17 -2.70
C ASN A 131 -11.27 3.10 -3.09
N LEU A 132 -11.88 4.23 -3.49
CA LEU A 132 -13.29 4.30 -3.90
C LEU A 132 -13.67 3.38 -5.07
N LEU A 133 -12.73 3.02 -5.95
CA LEU A 133 -12.96 2.12 -7.08
C LEU A 133 -12.67 0.66 -6.76
N TYR A 134 -12.01 0.36 -5.64
CA TYR A 134 -11.71 -1.00 -5.24
C TYR A 134 -11.89 -1.15 -3.73
N ARG A 135 -12.97 -1.80 -3.32
CA ARG A 135 -13.40 -1.92 -1.93
C ARG A 135 -13.50 -3.38 -1.45
N GLU A 136 -12.93 -4.33 -2.19
CA GLU A 136 -13.03 -5.76 -1.85
C GLU A 136 -12.37 -6.10 -0.51
N GLU A 137 -11.42 -5.31 -0.06
CA GLU A 137 -10.77 -5.44 1.24
C GLU A 137 -11.74 -5.25 2.43
N GLU A 138 -12.87 -4.56 2.22
CA GLU A 138 -13.91 -4.36 3.24
C GLU A 138 -14.61 -5.66 3.64
N ARG A 139 -14.54 -6.71 2.81
CA ARG A 139 -15.20 -8.00 3.06
C ARG A 139 -14.58 -8.76 4.22
N GLU A 140 -13.25 -8.88 4.23
CA GLU A 140 -12.53 -9.69 5.20
C GLU A 140 -11.28 -9.02 5.75
N MET A 141 -10.40 -8.47 4.92
CA MET A 141 -9.10 -7.95 5.35
C MET A 141 -9.22 -6.77 6.32
N MET A 142 -10.09 -5.79 6.02
CA MET A 142 -10.30 -4.64 6.90
C MET A 142 -10.90 -5.03 8.26
N PRO A 143 -11.96 -5.88 8.34
CA PRO A 143 -12.45 -6.43 9.60
C PRO A 143 -11.39 -7.18 10.38
N LEU A 144 -10.61 -8.04 9.71
CA LEU A 144 -9.51 -8.80 10.31
C LEU A 144 -8.47 -7.85 10.93
N CYS A 145 -7.96 -6.90 10.16
CA CYS A 145 -6.96 -5.94 10.65
C CYS A 145 -7.45 -5.17 11.88
N ARG A 146 -8.71 -4.77 11.88
CA ARG A 146 -9.35 -4.07 13.00
C ARG A 146 -9.44 -4.93 14.25
N THR A 147 -9.84 -6.19 14.11
CA THR A 147 -9.97 -7.15 15.21
C THR A 147 -8.60 -7.48 15.82
N GLU A 148 -7.58 -7.62 14.99
CA GLU A 148 -6.22 -7.97 15.39
C GLU A 148 -5.34 -6.76 15.79
N GLY A 149 -5.88 -5.54 15.74
CA GLY A 149 -5.11 -4.32 16.05
C GLY A 149 -4.03 -3.99 15.03
N ILE A 150 -4.20 -4.39 13.78
CA ILE A 150 -3.24 -4.21 12.67
C ILE A 150 -3.51 -2.88 11.97
N GLY A 151 -2.49 -2.06 11.77
CA GLY A 151 -2.58 -0.83 11.01
C GLY A 151 -2.74 -1.07 9.51
N VAL A 152 -3.64 -0.31 8.86
CA VAL A 152 -3.87 -0.41 7.40
C VAL A 152 -3.29 0.81 6.70
N ILE A 153 -2.40 0.57 5.72
CA ILE A 153 -1.67 1.60 4.97
C ILE A 153 -1.85 1.39 3.45
N PRO A 154 -3.02 1.69 2.87
CA PRO A 154 -3.36 1.28 1.51
C PRO A 154 -2.52 1.99 0.45
N TRP A 155 -2.22 1.23 -0.63
CA TRP A 155 -1.61 1.76 -1.84
C TRP A 155 -2.68 2.14 -2.89
N SER A 156 -2.29 3.00 -3.84
CA SER A 156 -3.17 3.56 -4.88
C SER A 156 -4.45 4.22 -4.34
N PRO A 157 -4.38 5.09 -3.33
CA PRO A 157 -5.55 5.74 -2.72
C PRO A 157 -6.36 6.57 -3.73
N LEU A 158 -5.74 7.04 -4.80
CA LEU A 158 -6.36 7.80 -5.89
C LEU A 158 -6.56 6.98 -7.17
N ALA A 159 -6.60 5.65 -7.06
CA ALA A 159 -6.79 4.73 -8.18
C ALA A 159 -5.91 5.09 -9.39
N ARG A 160 -4.61 5.32 -9.14
CA ARG A 160 -3.61 5.70 -10.15
C ARG A 160 -3.97 6.96 -10.96
N GLY A 161 -4.74 7.87 -10.36
CA GLY A 161 -5.16 9.14 -10.93
C GLY A 161 -6.59 9.15 -11.49
N ARG A 162 -7.31 8.02 -11.48
CA ARG A 162 -8.72 7.96 -11.93
C ARG A 162 -9.65 8.76 -11.00
N LEU A 163 -9.31 8.92 -9.74
CA LEU A 163 -10.06 9.70 -8.73
C LEU A 163 -9.60 11.17 -8.60
N THR A 164 -8.85 11.69 -9.58
CA THR A 164 -8.30 13.06 -9.48
C THR A 164 -8.91 14.04 -10.47
N ARG A 165 -9.75 13.59 -11.39
CA ARG A 165 -10.33 14.39 -12.47
C ARG A 165 -11.62 13.75 -13.01
N PRO A 166 -12.47 14.51 -13.73
CA PRO A 166 -13.64 13.98 -14.40
C PRO A 166 -13.29 12.83 -15.35
N TRP A 167 -14.23 11.89 -15.52
CA TRP A 167 -14.01 10.69 -16.35
C TRP A 167 -13.68 11.01 -17.81
N GLN A 168 -14.32 12.04 -18.36
CA GLN A 168 -14.16 12.46 -19.76
C GLN A 168 -13.02 13.44 -20.00
N SER A 169 -12.18 13.72 -19.00
CA SER A 169 -11.04 14.62 -19.15
C SER A 169 -9.99 14.04 -20.10
N GLU A 170 -9.18 14.94 -20.67
CA GLU A 170 -8.07 14.53 -21.55
C GLU A 170 -7.15 13.49 -20.91
N THR A 171 -6.61 12.62 -21.76
CA THR A 171 -5.65 11.61 -21.33
C THR A 171 -4.36 12.26 -20.81
N THR A 172 -3.73 11.62 -19.85
CA THR A 172 -2.41 12.05 -19.38
C THR A 172 -1.37 11.05 -19.85
N LYS A 173 -0.11 11.47 -19.94
CA LYS A 173 1.01 10.58 -20.25
C LYS A 173 0.97 9.31 -19.38
N ARG A 174 0.62 9.45 -18.10
CA ARG A 174 0.48 8.30 -17.20
C ARG A 174 -0.68 7.37 -17.59
N SER A 175 -1.85 7.90 -17.88
CA SER A 175 -3.01 7.07 -18.26
C SER A 175 -2.79 6.30 -19.57
N GLU A 176 -1.95 6.83 -20.45
CA GLU A 176 -1.60 6.16 -21.71
C GLU A 176 -0.59 5.03 -21.49
N THR A 177 0.40 5.23 -20.64
CA THR A 177 1.56 4.32 -20.45
C THR A 177 1.43 3.35 -19.29
N ASP A 178 0.46 3.54 -18.39
CA ASP A 178 0.29 2.74 -17.17
C ASP A 178 -0.41 1.40 -17.45
N GLN A 179 0.34 0.39 -17.90
CA GLN A 179 -0.19 -0.95 -18.16
C GLN A 179 -0.75 -1.62 -16.89
N PHE A 180 -0.09 -1.42 -15.75
CA PHE A 180 -0.56 -1.97 -14.48
C PHE A 180 -1.90 -1.34 -14.05
N GLY A 181 -2.08 -0.03 -14.26
CA GLY A 181 -3.38 0.62 -14.05
C GLY A 181 -4.49 0.06 -14.95
N LYS A 182 -4.16 -0.26 -16.21
CA LYS A 182 -5.10 -0.90 -17.12
C LYS A 182 -5.47 -2.31 -16.67
N SER A 183 -4.54 -3.10 -16.16
CA SER A 183 -4.85 -4.43 -15.64
C SER A 183 -5.74 -4.40 -14.40
N LEU A 184 -5.61 -3.38 -13.54
CA LEU A 184 -6.42 -3.25 -12.32
C LEU A 184 -7.85 -2.76 -12.56
N TYR A 185 -8.06 -1.88 -13.55
CA TYR A 185 -9.34 -1.15 -13.71
C TYR A 185 -9.95 -1.29 -15.11
N GLY A 186 -9.28 -1.93 -16.06
CA GLY A 186 -9.75 -1.97 -17.45
C GLY A 186 -11.04 -2.77 -17.65
N LEU A 187 -11.33 -3.75 -16.79
CA LEU A 187 -12.53 -4.58 -16.87
C LEU A 187 -13.76 -3.94 -16.20
N THR A 188 -13.59 -2.88 -15.44
CA THR A 188 -14.65 -2.29 -14.59
C THR A 188 -15.01 -0.86 -14.95
N GLU A 189 -14.51 -0.35 -16.08
CA GLU A 189 -14.61 1.06 -16.48
C GLU A 189 -16.03 1.63 -16.41
N ASN A 190 -17.05 0.87 -16.85
CA ASN A 190 -18.44 1.34 -16.84
C ASN A 190 -19.01 1.50 -15.41
N ALA A 191 -18.60 0.65 -14.48
CA ALA A 191 -18.99 0.75 -13.08
C ALA A 191 -18.19 1.86 -12.38
N ASP A 192 -16.89 1.90 -12.60
CA ASP A 192 -15.96 2.87 -12.04
C ASP A 192 -16.34 4.31 -12.43
N ARG A 193 -16.81 4.50 -13.66
CA ARG A 193 -17.28 5.80 -14.12
C ARG A 193 -18.37 6.38 -13.22
N LYS A 194 -19.35 5.58 -12.80
CA LYS A 194 -20.45 6.06 -11.93
C LYS A 194 -19.93 6.56 -10.58
N VAL A 195 -18.90 5.89 -10.04
CA VAL A 195 -18.25 6.33 -8.82
C VAL A 195 -17.49 7.65 -9.03
N VAL A 196 -16.78 7.78 -10.16
CA VAL A 196 -16.04 9.00 -10.49
C VAL A 196 -17.00 10.18 -10.73
N ASP A 197 -18.11 9.96 -11.47
CA ASP A 197 -19.13 10.98 -11.69
C ASP A 197 -19.76 11.46 -10.35
N ARG A 198 -19.97 10.55 -9.40
CA ARG A 198 -20.45 10.91 -8.06
C ARG A 198 -19.40 11.68 -7.26
N LEU A 199 -18.13 11.26 -7.34
CA LEU A 199 -17.02 11.96 -6.72
C LEU A 199 -16.87 13.40 -7.26
N GLU A 200 -17.03 13.59 -8.58
CA GLU A 200 -17.04 14.91 -9.22
C GLU A 200 -18.17 15.78 -8.67
N ALA A 201 -19.40 15.24 -8.56
CA ALA A 201 -20.53 15.97 -8.03
C ALA A 201 -20.30 16.44 -6.57
N VAL A 202 -19.82 15.56 -5.68
CA VAL A 202 -19.52 15.91 -4.28
C VAL A 202 -18.40 16.93 -4.21
N SER A 203 -17.35 16.77 -5.02
CA SER A 203 -16.22 17.71 -5.14
C SER A 203 -16.69 19.10 -5.57
N GLY A 204 -17.56 19.17 -6.60
CA GLY A 204 -18.13 20.43 -7.08
C GLY A 204 -19.00 21.13 -6.02
N GLN A 205 -19.83 20.39 -5.27
CA GLN A 205 -20.64 20.95 -4.17
C GLN A 205 -19.76 21.51 -3.04
N ARG A 206 -18.64 20.88 -2.77
CA ARG A 206 -17.69 21.32 -1.73
C ARG A 206 -16.72 22.41 -2.19
N GLY A 207 -16.59 22.62 -3.50
CA GLY A 207 -15.62 23.56 -4.07
C GLY A 207 -14.15 23.14 -3.83
N VAL A 208 -13.87 21.82 -3.71
CA VAL A 208 -12.52 21.28 -3.45
C VAL A 208 -12.15 20.25 -4.53
N PRO A 209 -10.85 20.00 -4.77
CA PRO A 209 -10.41 18.99 -5.74
C PRO A 209 -10.94 17.58 -5.44
N MET A 210 -11.26 16.81 -6.47
CA MET A 210 -11.70 15.40 -6.36
C MET A 210 -10.70 14.55 -5.55
N ALA A 211 -9.40 14.77 -5.72
CA ALA A 211 -8.36 14.09 -4.96
C ALA A 211 -8.51 14.29 -3.45
N GLN A 212 -8.88 15.49 -2.99
CA GLN A 212 -9.09 15.77 -1.57
C GLN A 212 -10.30 15.01 -1.02
N VAL A 213 -11.41 14.96 -1.76
CA VAL A 213 -12.62 14.22 -1.36
C VAL A 213 -12.31 12.70 -1.30
N ALA A 214 -11.63 12.16 -2.31
CA ALA A 214 -11.27 10.73 -2.34
C ALA A 214 -10.33 10.35 -1.18
N LEU A 215 -9.35 11.19 -0.87
CA LEU A 215 -8.43 10.97 0.28
C LEU A 215 -9.13 11.16 1.62
N ALA A 216 -10.04 12.13 1.73
CA ALA A 216 -10.84 12.35 2.94
C ALA A 216 -11.76 11.16 3.22
N TRP A 217 -12.43 10.62 2.18
CA TRP A 217 -13.22 9.40 2.29
C TRP A 217 -12.37 8.23 2.81
N LEU A 218 -11.22 8.00 2.20
CA LEU A 218 -10.33 6.92 2.58
C LEU A 218 -9.83 7.08 4.01
N SER A 219 -9.35 8.28 4.37
CA SER A 219 -8.83 8.58 5.72
C SER A 219 -9.91 8.52 6.81
N GLY A 220 -11.18 8.64 6.44
CA GLY A 220 -12.32 8.48 7.34
C GLY A 220 -12.72 7.03 7.64
N LYS A 221 -12.11 6.05 6.93
CA LYS A 221 -12.47 4.64 7.12
C LYS A 221 -11.95 4.07 8.45
N PRO A 222 -12.79 3.34 9.20
CA PRO A 222 -12.37 2.74 10.47
C PRO A 222 -11.21 1.75 10.28
N GLY A 223 -10.16 1.89 11.10
CA GLY A 223 -8.98 1.02 11.06
C GLY A 223 -7.90 1.43 10.06
N LEU A 224 -8.16 2.46 9.25
CA LEU A 224 -7.14 3.01 8.36
C LEU A 224 -6.14 3.85 9.15
N THR A 225 -4.85 3.61 8.94
CA THR A 225 -3.76 4.33 9.64
C THR A 225 -3.25 5.50 8.80
N ALA A 226 -2.84 5.24 7.55
CA ALA A 226 -2.34 6.27 6.65
C ALA A 226 -2.33 5.77 5.19
N PRO A 227 -2.88 6.53 4.21
CA PRO A 227 -2.76 6.18 2.80
C PRO A 227 -1.36 6.48 2.26
N ILE A 228 -0.88 5.65 1.32
CA ILE A 228 0.39 5.89 0.63
C ILE A 228 0.15 6.79 -0.59
N VAL A 229 0.63 8.01 -0.51
CA VAL A 229 0.47 9.02 -1.55
C VAL A 229 1.76 9.20 -2.35
N GLY A 230 1.66 9.13 -3.69
CA GLY A 230 2.74 9.50 -4.61
C GLY A 230 2.51 10.89 -5.19
N ALA A 231 3.46 11.81 -4.99
CA ALA A 231 3.42 13.17 -5.53
C ALA A 231 4.49 13.36 -6.61
N THR A 232 4.08 13.81 -7.80
CA THR A 232 4.98 14.18 -8.90
C THR A 232 4.98 15.69 -9.18
N LYS A 233 4.11 16.42 -8.49
CA LYS A 233 3.99 17.89 -8.54
C LYS A 233 3.72 18.42 -7.13
N PRO A 234 4.15 19.65 -6.78
CA PRO A 234 3.94 20.21 -5.45
C PRO A 234 2.48 20.20 -5.00
N HIS A 235 1.53 20.55 -5.87
CA HIS A 235 0.11 20.59 -5.52
C HIS A 235 -0.46 19.22 -5.16
N HIS A 236 0.10 18.09 -5.63
CA HIS A 236 -0.35 16.77 -5.20
C HIS A 236 -0.13 16.56 -3.69
N LEU A 237 0.96 17.12 -3.15
CA LEU A 237 1.24 17.05 -1.72
C LEU A 237 0.34 18.01 -0.93
N THR A 238 0.17 19.25 -1.39
CA THR A 238 -0.71 20.22 -0.72
C THR A 238 -2.16 19.74 -0.69
N ASP A 239 -2.65 19.12 -1.77
CA ASP A 239 -3.99 18.52 -1.82
C ASP A 239 -4.11 17.34 -0.84
N ALA A 240 -3.08 16.48 -0.76
CA ALA A 240 -3.08 15.35 0.15
C ALA A 240 -3.11 15.80 1.63
N VAL A 241 -2.36 16.86 1.96
CA VAL A 241 -2.37 17.44 3.32
C VAL A 241 -3.71 18.11 3.62
N ALA A 242 -4.27 18.88 2.68
CA ALA A 242 -5.58 19.53 2.84
C ALA A 242 -6.72 18.52 3.09
N ALA A 243 -6.64 17.34 2.47
CA ALA A 243 -7.61 16.26 2.67
C ALA A 243 -7.72 15.80 4.13
N LEU A 244 -6.68 15.93 4.94
CA LEU A 244 -6.69 15.54 6.35
C LEU A 244 -7.63 16.39 7.20
N SER A 245 -7.90 17.62 6.79
CA SER A 245 -8.81 18.53 7.46
C SER A 245 -10.25 18.44 6.92
N LEU A 246 -10.47 17.79 5.79
CA LEU A 246 -11.78 17.64 5.17
C LEU A 246 -12.58 16.54 5.88
N ARG A 247 -13.77 16.89 6.39
CA ARG A 247 -14.70 15.92 6.98
C ARG A 247 -15.92 15.79 6.07
N LEU A 248 -16.18 14.58 5.63
CA LEU A 248 -17.36 14.23 4.85
C LEU A 248 -18.52 13.92 5.79
N SER A 249 -19.73 14.34 5.42
CA SER A 249 -20.94 13.96 6.14
C SER A 249 -21.29 12.49 5.86
N PRO A 250 -22.10 11.84 6.73
CA PRO A 250 -22.60 10.49 6.47
C PRO A 250 -23.32 10.36 5.11
N GLU A 251 -24.07 11.39 4.71
CA GLU A 251 -24.80 11.43 3.44
C GLU A 251 -23.85 11.49 2.25
N GLU A 252 -22.76 12.26 2.35
CA GLU A 252 -21.73 12.32 1.31
C GLU A 252 -20.98 11.00 1.20
N VAL A 253 -20.64 10.37 2.31
CA VAL A 253 -20.01 9.04 2.32
C VAL A 253 -20.94 8.02 1.66
N ALA A 254 -22.22 7.98 2.05
CA ALA A 254 -23.21 7.10 1.46
C ALA A 254 -23.37 7.35 -0.05
N ALA A 255 -23.42 8.62 -0.46
CA ALA A 255 -23.51 9.00 -1.86
C ALA A 255 -22.29 8.53 -2.68
N LEU A 256 -21.08 8.65 -2.14
CA LEU A 256 -19.84 8.19 -2.80
C LEU A 256 -19.79 6.66 -2.93
N GLU A 257 -20.39 5.94 -1.99
CA GLU A 257 -20.33 4.47 -1.92
C GLU A 257 -21.47 3.78 -2.69
N GLU A 258 -22.62 4.42 -2.83
CA GLU A 258 -23.81 3.85 -3.47
C GLU A 258 -23.54 3.27 -4.89
N PRO A 259 -22.81 3.96 -5.80
CA PRO A 259 -22.58 3.45 -7.14
C PRO A 259 -21.55 2.32 -7.25
N TYR A 260 -20.90 1.92 -6.14
CA TYR A 260 -19.89 0.87 -6.14
C TYR A 260 -20.48 -0.50 -6.52
N VAL A 261 -19.82 -1.18 -7.45
CA VAL A 261 -20.13 -2.55 -7.83
C VAL A 261 -18.94 -3.44 -7.46
N PRO A 262 -19.16 -4.59 -6.77
CA PRO A 262 -18.09 -5.50 -6.42
C PRO A 262 -17.25 -5.95 -7.61
N HIS A 263 -15.93 -6.04 -7.39
CA HIS A 263 -14.95 -6.46 -8.37
C HIS A 263 -14.42 -7.87 -8.08
N ALA A 264 -13.81 -8.50 -9.08
CA ALA A 264 -12.94 -9.63 -8.83
C ALA A 264 -11.73 -9.19 -8.00
N VAL A 265 -11.23 -10.07 -7.13
CA VAL A 265 -10.00 -9.81 -6.35
C VAL A 265 -8.84 -9.62 -7.32
N GLN A 266 -8.10 -8.53 -7.15
CA GLN A 266 -7.00 -8.13 -8.03
C GLN A 266 -5.79 -7.59 -7.23
N GLY A 267 -4.64 -7.54 -7.89
CA GLY A 267 -3.44 -6.90 -7.34
C GLY A 267 -2.52 -7.81 -6.55
N PHE A 268 -2.84 -9.10 -6.38
CA PHE A 268 -1.99 -10.07 -5.67
C PHE A 268 -2.17 -11.55 -6.11
N SER A 269 -2.70 -11.75 -7.30
CA SER A 269 -2.69 -13.06 -7.99
C SER A 269 -1.57 -13.12 -9.00
#